data_21c33e4921b0a66ae2f5cd7afe832746
#
_entry.id   21c33e4921b0a66ae2f5cd7afe832746
#
_cell.length_a   1.000
_cell.length_b   1.000
_cell.length_c   1.000
_cell.angle_alpha   90.00
_cell.angle_beta   90.00
_cell.angle_gamma   90.00
#
_symmetry.space_group_name_H-M   'P 1'
#
loop_
_entity.id
_entity.type
_entity.pdbx_description
1 polymer ?
#
loop_
_entity_poly.entity_id
_entity_poly.type
_entity_poly.pdbx_seq_one_letter_code
_entity_poly.pdbx_strand_id
1 'polypeptide(L)'
;METDTPGSPERDRYIFRDGKGPNGDQPPTNWESHFGGPAWTRVPDGQWYLHMFTKEQPDWNWNNREVRDDFLTTLHFWLDHGADGFRVDVAHGLAKDLDRDDLDDYVVWCTSDQPDDGTHPVIDRDEVHEIYHEWRKVFNEYNPPAFAVAEAWVQPNRQYLYASPDDLGQIFNFEFAKKDWIRDAMHQAIEEGIASVEHSGSSATWVMSNHDVVRHATRYGLPQVPTSEYHQLAKDWVLRCVLSSWSRPFRRFF
;
A
#
# COMPACT_ATOMS: atom_id res chain seq x y z
N MET A 1 -20.68 -2.74 14.34
CA MET A 1 -21.31 -1.82 13.38
C MET A 1 -22.82 -2.08 13.45
N GLU A 2 -23.53 -1.29 14.21
CA GLU A 2 -24.98 -1.13 14.08
C GLU A 2 -25.18 -0.23 12.87
N THR A 3 -25.04 -0.79 11.72
CA THR A 3 -25.25 -0.05 10.49
C THR A 3 -26.59 -0.43 9.94
N ASP A 4 -27.34 0.54 9.77
CA ASP A 4 -28.46 0.79 8.92
C ASP A 4 -28.84 -0.35 7.97
N THR A 5 -30.10 -0.40 7.65
CA THR A 5 -30.75 -1.39 6.78
C THR A 5 -29.97 -1.63 5.47
N PRO A 6 -29.96 -2.85 4.94
CA PRO A 6 -29.44 -3.13 3.60
C PRO A 6 -29.93 -2.11 2.57
N GLY A 7 -28.99 -1.54 1.80
CA GLY A 7 -29.28 -0.52 0.78
C GLY A 7 -29.39 0.92 1.32
N SER A 8 -29.02 1.18 2.58
CA SER A 8 -28.87 2.57 3.04
C SER A 8 -27.58 3.20 2.51
N PRO A 9 -27.54 4.52 2.28
CA PRO A 9 -26.34 5.23 1.81
C PRO A 9 -25.11 4.99 2.70
N GLU A 10 -25.30 4.95 4.02
CA GLU A 10 -24.22 4.73 4.99
C GLU A 10 -23.62 3.34 4.85
N ARG A 11 -24.43 2.33 4.51
CA ARG A 11 -23.99 0.97 4.29
C ARG A 11 -23.23 0.83 2.96
N ASP A 12 -23.67 1.52 1.92
CA ASP A 12 -23.04 1.52 0.60
C ASP A 12 -21.62 2.12 0.60
N ARG A 13 -21.23 2.77 1.69
CA ARG A 13 -19.84 3.25 1.91
C ARG A 13 -18.86 2.11 2.18
N TYR A 14 -19.35 0.93 2.55
CA TYR A 14 -18.54 -0.26 2.84
C TYR A 14 -18.93 -1.38 1.87
N ILE A 15 -18.11 -2.43 1.84
CA ILE A 15 -18.32 -3.56 0.95
C ILE A 15 -19.17 -4.61 1.67
N PHE A 16 -20.43 -4.73 1.28
CA PHE A 16 -21.35 -5.77 1.74
C PHE A 16 -21.76 -6.68 0.58
N ARG A 17 -21.95 -7.98 0.87
CA ARG A 17 -22.44 -8.99 -0.07
C ARG A 17 -23.36 -9.97 0.64
N ASP A 18 -24.24 -10.59 -0.12
CA ASP A 18 -25.01 -11.74 0.35
C ASP A 18 -24.11 -12.97 0.44
N GLY A 19 -24.35 -13.80 1.45
CA GLY A 19 -23.59 -15.04 1.62
C GLY A 19 -23.98 -16.11 0.60
N LYS A 20 -23.11 -17.09 0.40
CA LYS A 20 -23.37 -18.30 -0.38
C LYS A 20 -24.24 -19.30 0.39
N GLY A 21 -24.79 -20.27 -0.33
CA GLY A 21 -25.64 -21.33 0.22
C GLY A 21 -27.11 -20.93 0.35
N PRO A 22 -27.99 -21.91 0.63
CA PRO A 22 -29.44 -21.70 0.63
C PRO A 22 -29.96 -20.68 1.64
N ASN A 23 -29.18 -20.47 2.73
CA ASN A 23 -29.53 -19.58 3.84
C ASN A 23 -28.56 -18.39 3.94
N GLY A 24 -27.68 -18.19 2.96
CA GLY A 24 -26.65 -17.14 3.05
C GLY A 24 -25.69 -17.32 4.23
N ASP A 25 -25.48 -18.54 4.69
CA ASP A 25 -24.70 -18.88 5.90
C ASP A 25 -23.22 -19.16 5.62
N GLN A 26 -22.82 -19.14 4.34
CA GLN A 26 -21.43 -19.23 3.92
C GLN A 26 -20.92 -17.86 3.43
N PRO A 27 -19.64 -17.52 3.67
CA PRO A 27 -19.11 -16.24 3.23
C PRO A 27 -19.13 -16.10 1.69
N PRO A 28 -19.14 -14.86 1.17
CA PRO A 28 -19.13 -14.60 -0.28
C PRO A 28 -17.93 -15.18 -1.03
N THR A 29 -16.76 -15.24 -0.38
CA THR A 29 -15.55 -15.87 -0.91
C THR A 29 -14.85 -16.68 0.17
N ASN A 30 -13.88 -17.50 -0.24
CA ASN A 30 -13.02 -18.28 0.66
C ASN A 30 -11.83 -17.49 1.23
N TRP A 31 -11.81 -16.18 1.07
CA TRP A 31 -10.65 -15.33 1.41
C TRP A 31 -10.34 -15.31 2.90
N GLU A 32 -9.05 -15.30 3.18
CA GLU A 32 -8.53 -15.10 4.52
C GLU A 32 -8.01 -13.67 4.70
N SER A 33 -8.23 -13.08 5.87
CA SER A 33 -7.72 -11.76 6.22
C SER A 33 -6.20 -11.78 6.40
N HIS A 34 -5.55 -10.64 6.21
CA HIS A 34 -4.10 -10.48 6.40
C HIS A 34 -3.63 -10.82 7.82
N PHE A 35 -4.51 -10.75 8.81
CA PHE A 35 -4.21 -11.12 10.20
C PHE A 35 -4.73 -12.50 10.60
N GLY A 36 -5.16 -13.29 9.61
CA GLY A 36 -5.68 -14.63 9.79
C GLY A 36 -7.18 -14.67 10.05
N GLY A 37 -7.77 -15.83 9.75
CA GLY A 37 -9.21 -16.03 9.79
C GLY A 37 -9.93 -15.48 8.55
N PRO A 38 -11.26 -15.66 8.46
CA PRO A 38 -12.04 -15.23 7.30
C PRO A 38 -11.96 -13.72 7.07
N ALA A 39 -11.90 -13.29 5.80
CA ALA A 39 -11.96 -11.89 5.41
C ALA A 39 -13.40 -11.31 5.41
N TRP A 40 -14.38 -12.11 5.76
CA TRP A 40 -15.78 -11.73 5.81
C TRP A 40 -16.40 -11.98 7.18
N THR A 41 -17.17 -11.04 7.67
CA THR A 41 -17.93 -11.17 8.91
C THR A 41 -19.43 -10.96 8.63
N ARG A 42 -20.25 -11.93 9.11
CA ARG A 42 -21.71 -11.87 8.96
C ARG A 42 -22.31 -10.89 9.96
N VAL A 43 -23.27 -10.09 9.50
CA VAL A 43 -24.06 -9.20 10.35
C VAL A 43 -25.44 -9.80 10.65
N PRO A 44 -26.17 -9.29 11.66
CA PRO A 44 -27.44 -9.88 12.12
C PRO A 44 -28.54 -9.98 11.06
N ASP A 45 -28.53 -9.12 10.05
CA ASP A 45 -29.51 -9.15 8.95
C ASP A 45 -29.21 -10.21 7.88
N GLY A 46 -28.05 -10.89 7.97
CA GLY A 46 -27.68 -12.00 7.12
C GLY A 46 -26.65 -11.67 6.05
N GLN A 47 -26.38 -10.40 5.78
CA GLN A 47 -25.28 -10.01 4.86
C GLN A 47 -23.92 -10.17 5.52
N TRP A 48 -22.86 -10.04 4.71
CA TRP A 48 -21.47 -10.14 5.10
C TRP A 48 -20.72 -8.88 4.66
N TYR A 49 -19.88 -8.32 5.53
CA TYR A 49 -18.98 -7.24 5.13
C TYR A 49 -17.54 -7.74 5.00
N LEU A 50 -16.83 -7.15 4.05
CA LEU A 50 -15.42 -7.42 3.79
C LEU A 50 -14.52 -6.68 4.79
N HIS A 51 -13.49 -7.36 5.28
CA HIS A 51 -12.38 -6.78 6.02
C HIS A 51 -11.08 -7.52 5.69
N MET A 52 -10.24 -6.89 4.90
CA MET A 52 -8.96 -7.48 4.50
C MET A 52 -7.98 -7.60 5.68
N PHE A 53 -8.23 -6.87 6.77
CA PHE A 53 -7.47 -6.86 8.02
C PHE A 53 -8.35 -7.34 9.19
N THR A 54 -8.42 -6.59 10.28
CA THR A 54 -9.27 -7.01 11.41
C THR A 54 -10.74 -6.73 11.12
N LYS A 55 -11.63 -7.48 11.80
CA LYS A 55 -13.09 -7.28 11.68
C LYS A 55 -13.54 -5.86 12.13
N GLU A 56 -12.72 -5.15 12.89
CA GLU A 56 -12.95 -3.77 13.29
C GLU A 56 -12.55 -2.75 12.21
N GLN A 57 -11.95 -3.22 11.09
CA GLN A 57 -11.50 -2.41 9.96
C GLN A 57 -12.24 -2.83 8.68
N PRO A 58 -13.55 -2.51 8.55
CA PRO A 58 -14.29 -2.83 7.32
C PRO A 58 -13.70 -2.09 6.13
N ASP A 59 -13.64 -2.77 5.00
CA ASP A 59 -13.14 -2.19 3.75
C ASP A 59 -14.10 -1.15 3.17
N TRP A 60 -13.53 -0.01 2.78
CA TRP A 60 -14.24 1.05 2.10
C TRP A 60 -14.63 0.62 0.68
N ASN A 61 -15.82 1.02 0.27
CA ASN A 61 -16.27 0.89 -1.11
C ASN A 61 -15.77 2.08 -1.95
N TRP A 62 -14.59 1.95 -2.53
CA TRP A 62 -13.98 3.00 -3.36
C TRP A 62 -14.69 3.23 -4.70
N ASN A 63 -15.66 2.39 -5.07
CA ASN A 63 -16.58 2.66 -6.18
C ASN A 63 -17.67 3.67 -5.80
N ASN A 64 -17.88 3.90 -4.49
CA ASN A 64 -18.81 4.91 -4.01
C ASN A 64 -18.18 6.31 -4.07
N ARG A 65 -18.83 7.24 -4.78
CA ARG A 65 -18.32 8.59 -4.95
C ARG A 65 -18.23 9.37 -3.63
N GLU A 66 -19.16 9.17 -2.70
CA GLU A 66 -19.13 9.82 -1.38
C GLU A 66 -17.90 9.42 -0.58
N VAL A 67 -17.45 8.17 -0.67
CA VAL A 67 -16.22 7.72 -0.03
C VAL A 67 -15.02 8.48 -0.61
N ARG A 68 -14.91 8.57 -1.94
CA ARG A 68 -13.83 9.32 -2.59
C ARG A 68 -13.85 10.79 -2.17
N ASP A 69 -15.01 11.44 -2.16
CA ASP A 69 -15.15 12.86 -1.79
C ASP A 69 -14.79 13.12 -0.33
N ASP A 70 -15.12 12.21 0.59
CA ASP A 70 -14.73 12.30 1.99
C ASP A 70 -13.21 12.20 2.16
N PHE A 71 -12.56 11.34 1.37
CA PHE A 71 -11.09 11.26 1.39
C PHE A 71 -10.45 12.52 0.82
N LEU A 72 -10.98 13.14 -0.24
CA LEU A 72 -10.51 14.44 -0.72
C LEU A 72 -10.65 15.51 0.39
N THR A 73 -11.78 15.53 1.08
CA THR A 73 -12.00 16.42 2.23
C THR A 73 -10.99 16.18 3.34
N THR A 74 -10.68 14.92 3.62
CA THR A 74 -9.68 14.52 4.64
C THR A 74 -8.27 14.98 4.25
N LEU A 75 -7.91 14.88 2.97
CA LEU A 75 -6.61 15.37 2.47
C LEU A 75 -6.50 16.88 2.66
N HIS A 76 -7.50 17.65 2.24
CA HIS A 76 -7.54 19.09 2.48
C HIS A 76 -7.45 19.44 3.96
N PHE A 77 -8.21 18.76 4.81
CA PHE A 77 -8.18 19.00 6.25
C PHE A 77 -6.76 18.93 6.81
N TRP A 78 -6.02 17.87 6.50
CA TRP A 78 -4.68 17.71 7.05
C TRP A 78 -3.65 18.66 6.42
N LEU A 79 -3.73 18.94 5.12
CA LEU A 79 -2.86 19.89 4.45
C LEU A 79 -3.07 21.31 4.97
N ASP A 80 -4.30 21.73 5.19
CA ASP A 80 -4.66 23.03 5.77
C ASP A 80 -4.18 23.16 7.24
N HIS A 81 -3.99 22.04 7.93
CA HIS A 81 -3.45 21.99 9.29
C HIS A 81 -1.93 21.82 9.34
N GLY A 82 -1.26 21.91 8.19
CA GLY A 82 0.20 21.98 8.11
C GLY A 82 0.89 20.63 7.88
N ALA A 83 0.18 19.60 7.43
CA ALA A 83 0.84 18.42 6.88
C ALA A 83 1.48 18.76 5.54
N ASP A 84 2.72 18.28 5.29
CA ASP A 84 3.41 18.49 4.01
C ASP A 84 3.14 17.35 3.00
N GLY A 85 2.58 16.23 3.48
CA GLY A 85 2.30 15.06 2.64
C GLY A 85 1.83 13.85 3.42
N PHE A 86 1.73 12.70 2.73
CA PHE A 86 1.11 11.48 3.26
C PHE A 86 1.93 10.23 2.96
N ARG A 87 1.95 9.30 3.90
CA ARG A 87 2.21 7.90 3.62
C ARG A 87 0.86 7.22 3.39
N VAL A 88 0.69 6.63 2.22
CA VAL A 88 -0.53 5.91 1.87
C VAL A 88 -0.33 4.44 2.17
N ASP A 89 -1.01 3.97 3.21
CA ASP A 89 -0.96 2.58 3.67
C ASP A 89 -1.76 1.69 2.73
N VAL A 90 -1.25 0.47 2.45
CA VAL A 90 -1.89 -0.51 1.56
C VAL A 90 -2.34 0.11 0.22
N ALA A 91 -1.50 0.96 -0.36
CA ALA A 91 -1.86 1.74 -1.54
C ALA A 91 -2.34 0.90 -2.74
N HIS A 92 -1.94 -0.35 -2.81
CA HIS A 92 -2.33 -1.30 -3.87
C HIS A 92 -3.70 -1.95 -3.66
N GLY A 93 -4.36 -1.73 -2.51
CA GLY A 93 -5.54 -2.47 -2.09
C GLY A 93 -6.86 -1.69 -2.13
N LEU A 94 -6.89 -0.43 -2.63
CA LEU A 94 -8.11 0.39 -2.57
C LEU A 94 -9.19 -0.09 -3.55
N ALA A 95 -8.85 -0.16 -4.83
CA ALA A 95 -9.79 -0.56 -5.87
C ALA A 95 -10.07 -2.07 -5.84
N LYS A 96 -11.34 -2.44 -5.99
CA LYS A 96 -11.78 -3.84 -5.97
C LYS A 96 -12.84 -4.07 -7.05
N ASP A 97 -12.73 -5.21 -7.72
CA ASP A 97 -13.74 -5.74 -8.67
C ASP A 97 -14.28 -7.05 -8.09
N LEU A 98 -15.44 -6.96 -7.47
CA LEU A 98 -16.10 -8.09 -6.80
C LEU A 98 -17.30 -8.63 -7.58
N ASP A 99 -17.55 -8.12 -8.79
CA ASP A 99 -18.67 -8.55 -9.64
C ASP A 99 -18.19 -9.62 -10.66
N ARG A 100 -17.44 -10.61 -10.14
CA ARG A 100 -16.82 -11.72 -10.88
C ARG A 100 -17.21 -13.06 -10.26
N ASP A 101 -17.27 -14.10 -11.09
CA ASP A 101 -17.62 -15.46 -10.65
C ASP A 101 -16.39 -16.26 -10.16
N ASP A 102 -15.17 -15.81 -10.49
CA ASP A 102 -13.89 -16.50 -10.25
C ASP A 102 -13.15 -16.02 -8.99
N LEU A 103 -13.80 -15.29 -8.08
CA LEU A 103 -13.16 -14.69 -6.92
C LEU A 103 -12.47 -15.70 -5.99
N ASP A 104 -13.02 -16.91 -5.88
CA ASP A 104 -12.44 -17.97 -5.04
C ASP A 104 -11.12 -18.56 -5.60
N ASP A 105 -10.77 -18.24 -6.86
CA ASP A 105 -9.51 -18.65 -7.49
C ASP A 105 -8.34 -17.73 -7.12
N TYR A 106 -8.62 -16.60 -6.47
CA TYR A 106 -7.62 -15.60 -6.09
C TYR A 106 -7.36 -15.62 -4.59
N VAL A 107 -6.11 -15.33 -4.24
CA VAL A 107 -5.72 -15.04 -2.85
C VAL A 107 -5.53 -13.54 -2.66
N VAL A 108 -5.85 -13.04 -1.48
CA VAL A 108 -5.78 -11.61 -1.15
C VAL A 108 -4.37 -11.14 -0.77
N TRP A 109 -3.37 -11.98 -0.97
CA TRP A 109 -1.97 -11.70 -0.72
C TRP A 109 -1.23 -11.48 -2.04
N CYS A 110 -0.26 -10.58 -2.02
CA CYS A 110 0.64 -10.40 -3.16
C CYS A 110 1.58 -11.61 -3.26
N THR A 111 1.33 -12.50 -4.18
CA THR A 111 2.14 -13.69 -4.47
C THR A 111 2.61 -13.68 -5.92
N SER A 112 3.72 -14.38 -6.21
CA SER A 112 4.32 -14.42 -7.55
C SER A 112 3.47 -15.16 -8.60
N ASP A 113 2.46 -15.87 -8.19
CA ASP A 113 1.59 -16.71 -9.04
C ASP A 113 0.25 -16.02 -9.33
N GLN A 114 0.03 -14.82 -8.83
CA GLN A 114 -1.15 -14.02 -9.12
C GLN A 114 -0.90 -13.04 -10.28
N PRO A 115 -1.95 -12.60 -10.99
CA PRO A 115 -1.81 -11.59 -12.04
C PRO A 115 -1.08 -10.33 -11.55
N ASP A 116 -0.12 -9.85 -12.32
CA ASP A 116 0.66 -8.63 -12.09
C ASP A 116 0.45 -7.58 -13.21
N ASP A 117 -0.69 -7.64 -13.84
CA ASP A 117 -1.07 -6.85 -15.02
C ASP A 117 -2.23 -5.87 -14.78
N GLY A 118 -2.59 -5.65 -13.50
CA GLY A 118 -3.70 -4.76 -13.11
C GLY A 118 -5.08 -5.43 -13.11
N THR A 119 -5.18 -6.72 -13.41
CA THR A 119 -6.47 -7.44 -13.52
C THR A 119 -6.86 -8.24 -12.28
N HIS A 120 -5.99 -8.32 -11.26
CA HIS A 120 -6.31 -8.98 -10.00
C HIS A 120 -7.54 -8.33 -9.33
N PRO A 121 -8.50 -9.11 -8.77
CA PRO A 121 -9.77 -8.54 -8.28
C PRO A 121 -9.63 -7.55 -7.11
N VAL A 122 -8.58 -7.64 -6.28
CA VAL A 122 -8.45 -6.84 -5.05
C VAL A 122 -7.06 -6.27 -4.79
N ILE A 123 -6.06 -6.58 -5.62
CA ILE A 123 -4.69 -6.14 -5.45
C ILE A 123 -4.19 -5.49 -6.74
N ASP A 124 -3.53 -4.32 -6.62
CA ASP A 124 -2.81 -3.66 -7.70
C ASP A 124 -3.63 -3.50 -8.99
N ARG A 125 -4.89 -3.13 -8.85
CA ARG A 125 -5.79 -2.87 -9.97
C ARG A 125 -5.44 -1.54 -10.64
N ASP A 126 -5.60 -1.49 -11.96
CA ASP A 126 -5.38 -0.25 -12.72
C ASP A 126 -6.32 0.88 -12.27
N GLU A 127 -7.53 0.56 -11.82
CA GLU A 127 -8.49 1.56 -11.35
C GLU A 127 -8.07 2.26 -10.05
N VAL A 128 -7.09 1.76 -9.31
CA VAL A 128 -6.58 2.47 -8.12
C VAL A 128 -5.92 3.79 -8.49
N HIS A 129 -5.31 3.86 -9.68
CA HIS A 129 -4.64 5.06 -10.17
C HIS A 129 -5.62 6.21 -10.48
N GLU A 130 -6.89 5.90 -10.80
CA GLU A 130 -7.93 6.94 -10.91
C GLU A 130 -8.14 7.69 -9.59
N ILE A 131 -8.11 6.95 -8.46
CA ILE A 131 -8.24 7.52 -7.12
C ILE A 131 -7.04 8.43 -6.84
N TYR A 132 -5.83 7.97 -7.15
CA TYR A 132 -4.60 8.74 -6.89
C TYR A 132 -4.45 9.94 -7.81
N HIS A 133 -4.96 9.89 -9.04
CA HIS A 133 -5.06 11.07 -9.90
C HIS A 133 -6.00 12.14 -9.32
N GLU A 134 -7.08 11.75 -8.64
CA GLU A 134 -7.92 12.70 -7.91
C GLU A 134 -7.16 13.32 -6.72
N TRP A 135 -6.43 12.51 -5.94
CA TRP A 135 -5.63 13.00 -4.82
C TRP A 135 -4.48 13.91 -5.29
N ARG A 136 -3.85 13.59 -6.41
CA ARG A 136 -2.80 14.44 -7.01
C ARG A 136 -3.32 15.84 -7.35
N LYS A 137 -4.56 15.97 -7.79
CA LYS A 137 -5.15 17.28 -8.03
C LYS A 137 -5.20 18.11 -6.76
N VAL A 138 -5.63 17.52 -5.64
CA VAL A 138 -5.62 18.17 -4.32
C VAL A 138 -4.19 18.56 -3.92
N PHE A 139 -3.20 17.65 -4.05
CA PHE A 139 -1.82 17.95 -3.69
C PHE A 139 -1.24 19.12 -4.47
N ASN A 140 -1.62 19.26 -5.73
CA ASN A 140 -1.15 20.34 -6.61
C ASN A 140 -1.81 21.71 -6.33
N GLU A 141 -2.84 21.79 -5.48
CA GLU A 141 -3.44 23.05 -5.04
C GLU A 141 -2.55 23.80 -4.03
N TYR A 142 -1.59 23.10 -3.41
CA TYR A 142 -0.70 23.66 -2.39
C TYR A 142 0.61 24.15 -2.99
N ASN A 143 1.30 25.07 -2.29
CA ASN A 143 2.58 25.62 -2.73
C ASN A 143 3.60 25.63 -1.57
N PRO A 144 4.65 24.79 -1.61
CA PRO A 144 4.90 23.79 -2.67
C PRO A 144 3.81 22.71 -2.71
N PRO A 145 3.65 22.01 -3.86
CA PRO A 145 2.72 20.90 -3.94
C PRO A 145 3.00 19.85 -2.85
N ALA A 146 1.93 19.32 -2.25
CA ALA A 146 2.07 18.23 -1.29
C ALA A 146 2.61 16.97 -1.96
N PHE A 147 3.25 16.10 -1.18
CA PHE A 147 3.78 14.84 -1.69
C PHE A 147 3.09 13.65 -1.05
N ALA A 148 3.22 12.48 -1.69
CA ALA A 148 2.81 11.24 -1.08
C ALA A 148 3.80 10.12 -1.40
N VAL A 149 3.84 9.10 -0.54
CA VAL A 149 4.60 7.88 -0.75
C VAL A 149 3.69 6.66 -0.57
N ALA A 150 3.66 5.81 -1.57
CA ALA A 150 2.90 4.57 -1.54
C ALA A 150 3.59 3.51 -0.67
N GLU A 151 2.86 2.96 0.27
CA GLU A 151 3.17 1.65 0.81
C GLU A 151 2.41 0.63 -0.03
N ALA A 152 3.09 0.04 -1.01
CA ALA A 152 2.49 -0.91 -1.94
C ALA A 152 3.39 -2.13 -2.15
N TRP A 153 2.81 -3.30 -1.94
CA TRP A 153 3.44 -4.60 -2.18
C TRP A 153 3.07 -5.06 -3.59
N VAL A 154 3.75 -4.50 -4.58
CA VAL A 154 3.50 -4.75 -6.00
C VAL A 154 4.76 -5.20 -6.70
N GLN A 155 4.61 -5.84 -7.85
CA GLN A 155 5.73 -6.30 -8.65
C GLN A 155 6.59 -5.10 -9.13
N PRO A 156 7.91 -5.27 -9.30
CA PRO A 156 8.80 -4.19 -9.72
C PRO A 156 8.38 -3.52 -11.03
N ASN A 157 7.83 -4.27 -11.97
CA ASN A 157 7.34 -3.78 -13.27
C ASN A 157 6.10 -2.88 -13.17
N ARG A 158 5.46 -2.76 -11.99
CA ARG A 158 4.29 -1.90 -11.76
C ARG A 158 4.56 -0.74 -10.80
N GLN A 159 5.72 -0.72 -10.15
CA GLN A 159 6.06 0.32 -9.18
C GLN A 159 6.08 1.74 -9.80
N TYR A 160 6.44 1.85 -11.08
CA TYR A 160 6.48 3.13 -11.78
C TYR A 160 5.12 3.83 -11.88
N LEU A 161 4.01 3.07 -11.83
CA LEU A 161 2.66 3.63 -11.86
C LEU A 161 2.42 4.48 -10.61
N TYR A 162 2.67 3.92 -9.42
CA TYR A 162 2.54 4.63 -8.14
C TYR A 162 3.53 5.77 -7.98
N ALA A 163 4.73 5.61 -8.54
CA ALA A 163 5.78 6.63 -8.50
C ALA A 163 5.57 7.76 -9.51
N SER A 164 4.60 7.64 -10.40
CA SER A 164 4.28 8.67 -11.39
C SER A 164 4.00 10.03 -10.75
N PRO A 165 4.50 11.15 -11.33
CA PRO A 165 4.14 12.49 -10.89
C PRO A 165 2.65 12.81 -10.95
N ASP A 166 1.91 12.10 -11.80
CA ASP A 166 0.45 12.24 -11.94
C ASP A 166 -0.32 11.39 -10.92
N ASP A 167 0.39 10.57 -10.15
CA ASP A 167 -0.10 9.67 -9.11
C ASP A 167 0.42 10.11 -7.73
N LEU A 168 0.88 9.20 -6.88
CA LEU A 168 1.41 9.52 -5.54
C LEU A 168 2.81 10.16 -5.59
N GLY A 169 3.59 9.87 -6.64
CA GLY A 169 4.90 10.47 -6.88
C GLY A 169 6.06 9.69 -6.30
N GLN A 170 5.84 8.84 -5.31
CA GLN A 170 6.84 7.97 -4.71
C GLN A 170 6.25 6.63 -4.26
N ILE A 171 7.10 5.60 -4.23
CA ILE A 171 6.77 4.27 -3.70
C ILE A 171 7.95 3.72 -2.90
N PHE A 172 7.69 3.04 -1.78
CA PHE A 172 8.73 2.37 -1.01
C PHE A 172 9.33 1.18 -1.76
N ASN A 173 10.66 1.13 -1.82
CA ASN A 173 11.37 -0.03 -2.35
C ASN A 173 11.53 -1.10 -1.26
N PHE A 174 10.57 -2.02 -1.16
CA PHE A 174 10.59 -3.10 -0.20
C PHE A 174 11.56 -4.23 -0.57
N GLU A 175 11.92 -4.38 -1.84
CA GLU A 175 12.94 -5.34 -2.22
C GLU A 175 14.28 -5.02 -1.57
N PHE A 176 14.67 -3.74 -1.53
CA PHE A 176 15.83 -3.30 -0.78
C PHE A 176 15.70 -3.56 0.72
N ALA A 177 14.52 -3.29 1.29
CA ALA A 177 14.25 -3.48 2.71
C ALA A 177 14.35 -4.93 3.18
N LYS A 178 14.18 -5.91 2.29
CA LYS A 178 14.21 -7.35 2.61
C LYS A 178 15.57 -8.00 2.38
N LYS A 179 16.48 -7.38 1.63
CA LYS A 179 17.76 -8.02 1.25
C LYS A 179 18.68 -8.20 2.46
N ASP A 180 19.41 -9.30 2.44
CA ASP A 180 20.50 -9.56 3.36
C ASP A 180 21.68 -8.60 3.08
N TRP A 181 22.55 -8.42 4.10
CA TRP A 181 23.74 -7.58 3.97
C TRP A 181 24.83 -8.32 3.15
N ILE A 182 24.49 -8.63 1.91
CA ILE A 182 25.38 -9.24 0.92
C ILE A 182 25.55 -8.25 -0.23
N ARG A 183 26.79 -7.91 -0.53
CA ARG A 183 27.16 -6.88 -1.53
C ARG A 183 26.36 -7.02 -2.82
N ASP A 184 26.37 -8.21 -3.42
CA ASP A 184 25.78 -8.41 -4.75
C ASP A 184 24.24 -8.39 -4.69
N ALA A 185 23.64 -8.90 -3.61
CA ALA A 185 22.20 -8.82 -3.40
C ALA A 185 21.71 -7.37 -3.19
N MET A 186 22.45 -6.57 -2.41
CA MET A 186 22.16 -5.16 -2.21
C MET A 186 22.35 -4.35 -3.50
N HIS A 187 23.42 -4.63 -4.26
CA HIS A 187 23.68 -3.96 -5.53
C HIS A 187 22.56 -4.23 -6.53
N GLN A 188 22.16 -5.50 -6.67
CA GLN A 188 21.03 -5.87 -7.53
C GLN A 188 19.75 -5.15 -7.14
N ALA A 189 19.38 -5.13 -5.86
CA ALA A 189 18.17 -4.46 -5.38
C ALA A 189 18.19 -2.94 -5.63
N ILE A 190 19.37 -2.33 -5.59
CA ILE A 190 19.54 -0.91 -5.93
C ILE A 190 19.33 -0.69 -7.43
N GLU A 191 19.96 -1.50 -8.30
CA GLU A 191 19.81 -1.38 -9.75
C GLU A 191 18.37 -1.61 -10.19
N GLU A 192 17.72 -2.68 -9.68
CA GLU A 192 16.32 -2.98 -9.95
C GLU A 192 15.39 -1.86 -9.45
N GLY A 193 15.64 -1.31 -8.26
CA GLY A 193 14.86 -0.23 -7.69
C GLY A 193 14.99 1.09 -8.46
N ILE A 194 16.15 1.38 -9.03
CA ILE A 194 16.34 2.54 -9.93
C ILE A 194 15.59 2.30 -11.24
N ALA A 195 15.76 1.13 -11.83
CA ALA A 195 15.13 0.78 -13.10
C ALA A 195 13.60 0.76 -12.99
N SER A 196 13.05 0.31 -11.86
CA SER A 196 11.59 0.21 -11.64
C SER A 196 10.88 1.57 -11.67
N VAL A 197 11.56 2.66 -11.36
CA VAL A 197 10.99 4.02 -11.38
C VAL A 197 11.51 4.91 -12.50
N GLU A 198 12.46 4.44 -13.30
CA GLU A 198 13.09 5.24 -14.35
C GLU A 198 12.06 5.82 -15.35
N HIS A 199 11.07 5.01 -15.71
CA HIS A 199 10.01 5.41 -16.65
C HIS A 199 8.97 6.36 -16.05
N SER A 200 8.91 6.49 -14.72
CA SER A 200 7.97 7.40 -14.05
C SER A 200 8.44 8.86 -14.03
N GLY A 201 9.74 9.09 -14.23
CA GLY A 201 10.34 10.41 -14.03
C GLY A 201 10.56 10.78 -12.56
N SER A 202 10.30 9.86 -11.64
CA SER A 202 10.49 10.02 -10.19
C SER A 202 11.78 9.39 -9.70
N SER A 203 12.04 9.52 -8.40
CA SER A 203 13.16 8.88 -7.72
C SER A 203 12.73 7.66 -6.91
N ALA A 204 13.59 6.65 -6.82
CA ALA A 204 13.37 5.54 -5.92
C ALA A 204 13.39 5.99 -4.45
N THR A 205 12.44 5.50 -3.65
CA THR A 205 12.37 5.77 -2.21
C THR A 205 12.96 4.61 -1.43
N TRP A 206 14.11 4.84 -0.83
CA TRP A 206 14.87 3.81 -0.12
C TRP A 206 14.40 3.66 1.32
N VAL A 207 14.09 2.44 1.73
CA VAL A 207 13.69 2.11 3.09
C VAL A 207 14.50 0.92 3.60
N MET A 208 15.13 1.06 4.76
CA MET A 208 15.93 -0.01 5.37
C MET A 208 15.09 -0.97 6.20
N SER A 209 14.03 -0.50 6.80
CA SER A 209 13.05 -1.27 7.56
C SER A 209 11.84 -0.42 7.92
N ASN A 210 10.71 -1.08 8.16
CA ASN A 210 9.50 -0.49 8.71
C ASN A 210 9.01 -1.33 9.90
N HIS A 211 7.75 -1.20 10.32
CA HIS A 211 7.17 -1.98 11.41
C HIS A 211 6.71 -3.39 10.98
N ASP A 212 6.62 -3.65 9.67
CA ASP A 212 6.11 -4.91 9.09
C ASP A 212 7.22 -5.92 8.79
N VAL A 213 8.46 -5.46 8.61
CA VAL A 213 9.60 -6.34 8.34
C VAL A 213 10.59 -6.36 9.49
N VAL A 214 11.37 -7.44 9.58
CA VAL A 214 12.44 -7.56 10.58
C VAL A 214 13.37 -6.35 10.47
N ARG A 215 13.55 -5.62 11.58
CA ARG A 215 14.40 -4.43 11.63
C ARG A 215 15.80 -4.74 11.12
N HIS A 216 16.38 -3.83 10.34
CA HIS A 216 17.72 -4.01 9.75
C HIS A 216 18.78 -4.34 10.80
N ALA A 217 18.71 -3.75 11.99
CA ALA A 217 19.61 -4.04 13.09
C ALA A 217 19.58 -5.53 13.49
N THR A 218 18.40 -6.12 13.63
CA THR A 218 18.22 -7.54 13.94
C THR A 218 18.61 -8.41 12.75
N ARG A 219 18.15 -8.06 11.56
CA ARG A 219 18.40 -8.81 10.32
C ARG A 219 19.87 -8.91 9.98
N TYR A 220 20.65 -7.85 10.22
CA TYR A 220 22.09 -7.82 9.95
C TYR A 220 22.96 -8.26 11.13
N GLY A 221 22.35 -8.81 12.19
CA GLY A 221 23.08 -9.35 13.33
C GLY A 221 23.79 -8.30 14.17
N LEU A 222 23.34 -7.07 14.17
CA LEU A 222 23.91 -6.03 15.03
C LEU A 222 23.62 -6.36 16.50
N PRO A 223 24.59 -6.10 17.42
CA PRO A 223 24.41 -6.36 18.84
C PRO A 223 23.18 -5.63 19.40
N GLN A 224 22.36 -6.36 20.13
CA GLN A 224 21.19 -5.82 20.84
C GLN A 224 21.65 -5.12 22.15
N VAL A 225 22.47 -4.08 22.04
CA VAL A 225 22.93 -3.30 23.20
C VAL A 225 22.09 -2.05 23.36
N PRO A 226 21.41 -1.84 24.48
CA PRO A 226 20.62 -0.65 24.74
C PRO A 226 21.51 0.54 25.16
N THR A 227 22.47 0.93 24.33
CA THR A 227 23.44 1.99 24.63
C THR A 227 23.48 3.05 23.54
N SER A 228 24.06 4.22 23.87
CA SER A 228 24.35 5.26 22.89
C SER A 228 25.20 4.79 21.72
N GLU A 229 26.05 3.78 21.94
CA GLU A 229 26.86 3.13 20.91
C GLU A 229 26.00 2.38 19.87
N TYR A 230 24.92 1.73 20.29
CA TYR A 230 23.99 1.08 19.37
C TYR A 230 23.34 2.09 18.41
N HIS A 231 22.86 3.21 18.94
CA HIS A 231 22.29 4.27 18.12
C HIS A 231 23.31 4.86 17.15
N GLN A 232 24.56 4.96 17.56
CA GLN A 232 25.64 5.45 16.69
C GLN A 232 25.95 4.43 15.59
N LEU A 233 26.11 3.15 15.93
CA LEU A 233 26.32 2.06 14.96
C LEU A 233 25.17 1.97 13.96
N ALA A 234 23.93 2.03 14.41
CA ALA A 234 22.75 2.00 13.54
C ALA A 234 22.71 3.19 12.58
N LYS A 235 23.06 4.40 13.06
CA LYS A 235 23.20 5.61 12.24
C LYS A 235 24.32 5.47 11.21
N ASP A 236 25.48 4.99 11.64
CA ASP A 236 26.65 4.80 10.77
C ASP A 236 26.37 3.76 9.68
N TRP A 237 25.61 2.72 9.99
CA TRP A 237 25.18 1.73 9.02
C TRP A 237 24.21 2.31 8.00
N VAL A 238 23.17 3.01 8.44
CA VAL A 238 22.21 3.69 7.55
C VAL A 238 22.95 4.69 6.67
N LEU A 239 23.84 5.49 7.25
CA LEU A 239 24.60 6.50 6.52
C LEU A 239 25.52 5.85 5.47
N ARG A 240 26.18 4.75 5.80
CA ARG A 240 27.04 4.01 4.84
C ARG A 240 26.21 3.41 3.69
N CYS A 241 25.03 2.87 3.96
CA CYS A 241 24.13 2.35 2.94
C CYS A 241 23.66 3.47 2.00
N VAL A 242 23.23 4.57 2.54
CA VAL A 242 22.79 5.75 1.77
C VAL A 242 23.97 6.32 0.97
N LEU A 243 25.13 6.52 1.59
CA LEU A 243 26.31 7.11 0.92
C LEU A 243 26.93 6.17 -0.12
N SER A 244 26.87 4.84 0.05
CA SER A 244 27.36 3.91 -0.97
C SER A 244 26.49 3.91 -2.24
N SER A 245 25.20 4.21 -2.11
CA SER A 245 24.30 4.40 -3.26
C SER A 245 24.51 5.77 -3.95
N TRP A 246 25.11 6.76 -3.25
CA TRP A 246 25.37 8.10 -3.79
C TRP A 246 26.70 8.25 -4.55
N SER A 247 27.52 7.22 -4.64
CA SER A 247 28.83 7.29 -5.31
C SER A 247 28.79 7.15 -6.83
N ARG A 248 27.61 7.14 -7.49
CA ARG A 248 27.46 7.33 -8.93
C ARG A 248 26.50 8.47 -9.26
N PRO A 249 26.66 9.17 -10.37
CA PRO A 249 26.62 10.63 -10.44
C PRO A 249 25.19 11.18 -10.40
N PHE A 250 24.73 11.58 -9.23
CA PHE A 250 23.72 12.64 -9.09
C PHE A 250 24.29 14.01 -9.52
N ARG A 251 24.96 14.06 -10.68
CA ARG A 251 25.50 15.31 -11.24
C ARG A 251 24.54 16.01 -12.19
N ARG A 252 23.24 15.77 -12.12
CA ARG A 252 22.30 16.42 -13.06
C ARG A 252 21.00 16.95 -12.46
N PHE A 253 20.91 17.17 -11.18
CA PHE A 253 19.77 17.93 -10.64
C PHE A 253 20.23 18.79 -9.45
N PHE A 254 20.92 19.87 -9.77
CA PHE A 254 20.96 21.15 -9.08
C PHE A 254 21.11 22.25 -10.11
#